data_3f599b1461d6abae9bd104a68e83e95a
#
_entry.id   3f599b1461d6abae9bd104a68e83e95a
#
_cell.length_a   1.000
_cell.length_b   1.000
_cell.length_c   1.000
_cell.angle_alpha   90.00
_cell.angle_beta   90.00
_cell.angle_gamma   90.00
#
_symmetry.space_group_name_H-M   'P 1'
#
loop_
_entity.id
_entity.type
_entity.pdbx_description
1 polymer ?
#
loop_
_entity_poly.entity_id
_entity_poly.type
_entity_poly.pdbx_seq_one_letter_code
_entity_poly.pdbx_strand_id
1 'polypeptide(L)'
;MTCKENLNNKVNGWLVINKPKFYTSNKVLILLKKKFKFQKVGFCGTLDPLAIGMLPIAIGEARKFIRFVTNHKKTYIFSVKWGISTTTYDIEGPIISKTEFLPNRESIEETLKLFIGNIDQVPPIFSAIRVGGTRA
;
A
#
# COMPACT_ATOMS: atom_id res chain seq x y z
N MET A 1 -16.91 23.91 -36.73
CA MET A 1 -17.44 22.98 -35.71
C MET A 1 -16.38 21.94 -35.46
N THR A 2 -15.51 22.14 -34.48
CA THR A 2 -14.47 21.17 -34.10
C THR A 2 -15.02 20.30 -33.00
N CYS A 3 -15.40 19.07 -33.37
CA CYS A 3 -15.78 18.04 -32.43
C CYS A 3 -14.55 17.68 -31.60
N LYS A 4 -14.36 18.31 -30.45
CA LYS A 4 -13.44 17.83 -29.39
C LYS A 4 -14.10 16.60 -28.80
N GLU A 5 -14.01 15.48 -29.49
CA GLU A 5 -14.32 14.19 -28.86
C GLU A 5 -13.50 14.08 -27.56
N ASN A 6 -14.20 13.85 -26.46
CA ASN A 6 -13.58 13.60 -25.16
C ASN A 6 -12.83 12.26 -25.22
N LEU A 7 -11.63 12.26 -25.78
CA LEU A 7 -10.73 11.10 -25.88
C LEU A 7 -10.52 10.40 -24.52
N ASN A 8 -10.77 11.11 -23.42
CA ASN A 8 -10.54 10.63 -22.07
C ASN A 8 -11.52 9.53 -21.60
N ASN A 9 -12.64 9.33 -22.28
CA ASN A 9 -13.60 8.26 -21.98
C ASN A 9 -13.24 6.91 -22.62
N LYS A 10 -12.31 6.91 -23.57
CA LYS A 10 -11.93 5.70 -24.33
C LYS A 10 -10.61 5.06 -23.85
N VAL A 11 -9.91 5.70 -22.90
CA VAL A 11 -8.64 5.16 -22.41
C VAL A 11 -8.88 4.03 -21.43
N ASN A 12 -8.39 2.85 -21.79
CA ASN A 12 -8.39 1.66 -20.94
C ASN A 12 -6.97 1.12 -20.86
N GLY A 13 -6.53 0.74 -19.66
CA GLY A 13 -5.20 0.17 -19.50
C GLY A 13 -4.64 0.32 -18.08
N TRP A 14 -3.36 0.08 -17.97
CA TRP A 14 -2.63 0.15 -16.73
C TRP A 14 -1.56 1.22 -16.78
N LEU A 15 -1.38 1.88 -15.63
CA LEU A 15 -0.31 2.84 -15.39
C LEU A 15 0.39 2.43 -14.09
N VAL A 16 1.71 2.39 -14.10
CA VAL A 16 2.50 2.12 -12.90
C VAL A 16 3.10 3.42 -12.42
N ILE A 17 2.81 3.77 -11.16
CA ILE A 17 3.31 4.97 -10.52
C ILE A 17 4.26 4.58 -9.40
N ASN A 18 5.41 5.25 -9.34
CA ASN A 18 6.24 5.25 -8.14
C ASN A 18 5.59 6.22 -7.14
N LYS A 19 4.84 5.67 -6.16
CA LYS A 19 4.15 6.50 -5.17
C LYS A 19 5.16 7.22 -4.29
N PRO A 20 5.13 8.55 -4.22
CA PRO A 20 6.03 9.28 -3.35
C PRO A 20 5.65 9.12 -1.87
N LYS A 21 6.62 9.33 -0.99
CA LYS A 21 6.41 9.39 0.46
C LYS A 21 5.42 10.50 0.83
N PHE A 22 4.68 10.31 1.90
CA PHE A 22 3.66 11.21 2.44
C PHE A 22 2.42 11.41 1.56
N TYR A 23 2.26 10.58 0.52
CA TYR A 23 1.04 10.53 -0.27
C TYR A 23 0.28 9.24 0.02
N THR A 24 -1.02 9.35 0.30
CA THR A 24 -1.89 8.18 0.29
C THR A 24 -2.08 7.68 -1.14
N SER A 25 -2.33 6.38 -1.30
CA SER A 25 -2.66 5.80 -2.62
C SER A 25 -3.85 6.52 -3.27
N ASN A 26 -4.85 6.91 -2.47
CA ASN A 26 -6.02 7.66 -2.96
C ASN A 26 -5.66 9.09 -3.42
N LYS A 27 -4.76 9.78 -2.72
CA LYS A 27 -4.30 11.11 -3.14
C LYS A 27 -3.61 11.07 -4.50
N VAL A 28 -2.79 10.04 -4.74
CA VAL A 28 -2.17 9.81 -6.06
C VAL A 28 -3.24 9.62 -7.14
N LEU A 29 -4.26 8.79 -6.85
CA LEU A 29 -5.37 8.55 -7.76
C LEU A 29 -6.13 9.84 -8.12
N ILE A 30 -6.44 10.69 -7.13
CA ILE A 30 -7.13 11.97 -7.33
C ILE A 30 -6.31 12.90 -8.22
N LEU A 31 -4.99 12.98 -7.99
CA LEU A 31 -4.10 13.82 -8.80
C LEU A 31 -4.05 13.36 -10.25
N LEU A 32 -3.98 12.04 -10.49
CA LEU A 32 -4.02 11.47 -11.83
C LEU A 32 -5.36 11.77 -12.53
N LYS A 33 -6.48 11.58 -11.84
CA LYS A 33 -7.80 11.93 -12.36
C LYS A 33 -7.86 13.38 -12.81
N LYS A 34 -7.39 14.29 -11.95
CA LYS A 34 -7.39 15.74 -12.24
C LYS A 34 -6.48 16.08 -13.42
N LYS A 35 -5.26 15.55 -13.44
CA LYS A 35 -4.25 15.88 -14.45
C LYS A 35 -4.63 15.36 -15.84
N PHE A 36 -5.10 14.12 -15.93
CA PHE A 36 -5.39 13.45 -17.19
C PHE A 36 -6.88 13.38 -17.52
N LYS A 37 -7.73 13.92 -16.65
CA LYS A 37 -9.21 13.92 -16.80
C LYS A 37 -9.79 12.50 -16.94
N PHE A 38 -9.14 11.49 -16.37
CA PHE A 38 -9.67 10.13 -16.37
C PHE A 38 -10.99 10.07 -15.58
N GLN A 39 -12.01 9.43 -16.13
CA GLN A 39 -13.30 9.28 -15.44
C GLN A 39 -13.28 8.12 -14.45
N LYS A 40 -12.83 6.96 -14.90
CA LYS A 40 -12.78 5.73 -14.10
C LYS A 40 -11.34 5.32 -13.86
N VAL A 41 -10.91 5.34 -12.62
CA VAL A 41 -9.58 4.86 -12.19
C VAL A 41 -9.69 4.10 -10.89
N GLY A 42 -8.77 3.20 -10.65
CA GLY A 42 -8.62 2.46 -9.41
C GLY A 42 -7.17 2.06 -9.23
N PHE A 43 -6.72 1.81 -8.00
CA PHE A 43 -5.38 1.30 -7.74
C PHE A 43 -5.44 -0.14 -7.23
N CYS A 44 -4.36 -0.88 -7.46
CA CYS A 44 -4.21 -2.26 -7.04
C CYS A 44 -3.25 -2.34 -5.85
N GLY A 45 -3.79 -2.72 -4.70
CA GLY A 45 -3.05 -2.72 -3.44
C GLY A 45 -2.89 -1.31 -2.85
N THR A 46 -2.98 -1.21 -1.55
CA THR A 46 -2.75 0.05 -0.82
C THR A 46 -1.31 0.11 -0.36
N LEU A 47 -0.67 1.26 -0.55
CA LEU A 47 0.58 1.60 0.09
C LEU A 47 0.31 2.68 1.14
N ASP A 48 0.89 2.51 2.31
CA ASP A 48 0.79 3.47 3.41
C ASP A 48 1.42 4.81 3.03
N PRO A 49 1.07 5.91 3.70
CA PRO A 49 1.62 7.24 3.39
C PRO A 49 3.16 7.28 3.41
N LEU A 50 3.78 6.60 4.38
CA LEU A 50 5.23 6.53 4.53
C LEU A 50 5.91 5.65 3.48
N ALA A 51 5.20 4.67 2.94
CA ALA A 51 5.75 3.78 1.92
C ALA A 51 5.94 4.50 0.59
N ILE A 52 7.02 4.17 -0.10
CA ILE A 52 7.29 4.54 -1.48
C ILE A 52 7.31 3.27 -2.33
N GLY A 53 7.02 3.38 -3.62
CA GLY A 53 7.17 2.25 -4.52
C GLY A 53 6.01 2.10 -5.50
N MET A 54 5.98 0.94 -6.12
CA MET A 54 5.11 0.63 -7.25
C MET A 54 3.63 0.59 -6.83
N LEU A 55 2.84 1.48 -7.40
CA LEU A 55 1.39 1.53 -7.26
C LEU A 55 0.75 1.36 -8.65
N PRO A 56 0.24 0.17 -8.98
CA PRO A 56 -0.45 -0.06 -10.24
C PRO A 56 -1.82 0.63 -10.23
N ILE A 57 -2.10 1.38 -11.27
CA ILE A 57 -3.36 2.11 -11.50
C ILE A 57 -4.06 1.53 -12.71
N ALA A 58 -5.29 1.12 -12.54
CA ALA A 58 -6.17 0.68 -13.61
C ALA A 58 -7.04 1.85 -14.09
N ILE A 59 -7.13 2.04 -15.40
CA ILE A 59 -7.87 3.11 -16.06
C ILE A 59 -9.01 2.48 -16.86
N GLY A 60 -10.20 3.09 -16.78
CA GLY A 60 -11.36 2.64 -17.52
C GLY A 60 -11.80 1.22 -17.16
N GLU A 61 -12.00 0.38 -18.14
CA GLU A 61 -12.48 -1.00 -17.98
C GLU A 61 -11.42 -1.93 -17.35
N ALA A 62 -10.12 -1.56 -17.38
CA ALA A 62 -9.06 -2.31 -16.71
C ALA A 62 -9.30 -2.45 -15.19
N ARG A 63 -10.13 -1.58 -14.58
CA ARG A 63 -10.52 -1.70 -13.17
C ARG A 63 -11.18 -3.04 -12.82
N LYS A 64 -11.87 -3.66 -13.77
CA LYS A 64 -12.51 -4.96 -13.57
C LYS A 64 -11.49 -6.08 -13.29
N PHE A 65 -10.25 -5.86 -13.70
CA PHE A 65 -9.15 -6.82 -13.55
C PHE A 65 -8.31 -6.60 -12.29
N ILE A 66 -8.54 -5.54 -11.49
CA ILE A 66 -7.79 -5.25 -10.27
C ILE A 66 -7.74 -6.48 -9.35
N ARG A 67 -8.87 -7.17 -9.16
CA ARG A 67 -8.97 -8.36 -8.31
C ARG A 67 -7.98 -9.47 -8.67
N PHE A 68 -7.65 -9.62 -9.95
CA PHE A 68 -6.72 -10.65 -10.42
C PHE A 68 -5.25 -10.25 -10.18
N VAL A 69 -4.96 -8.94 -10.19
CA VAL A 69 -3.61 -8.41 -9.96
C VAL A 69 -3.30 -8.27 -8.46
N THR A 70 -4.32 -8.09 -7.62
CA THR A 70 -4.12 -7.88 -6.17
C THR A 70 -3.50 -9.09 -5.47
N ASN A 71 -3.74 -10.30 -5.97
CA ASN A 71 -3.30 -11.55 -5.35
C ASN A 71 -1.87 -11.99 -5.73
N HIS A 72 -1.14 -11.19 -6.51
CA HIS A 72 0.24 -11.51 -6.86
C HIS A 72 1.22 -11.27 -5.70
N LYS A 73 2.37 -11.94 -5.78
CA LYS A 73 3.48 -11.75 -4.83
C LYS A 73 3.89 -10.27 -4.77
N LYS A 74 4.22 -9.82 -3.58
CA LYS A 74 4.69 -8.47 -3.31
C LYS A 74 6.01 -8.55 -2.55
N THR A 75 6.92 -7.65 -2.87
CA THR A 75 8.20 -7.52 -2.17
C THR A 75 8.26 -6.17 -1.48
N TYR A 76 8.64 -6.20 -0.21
CA TYR A 76 8.81 -5.01 0.62
C TYR A 76 10.22 -4.97 1.18
N ILE A 77 10.81 -3.78 1.18
CA ILE A 77 12.07 -3.49 1.87
C ILE A 77 11.74 -2.49 2.96
N PHE A 78 12.11 -2.80 4.19
CA PHE A 78 11.86 -1.94 5.33
C PHE A 78 13.01 -1.99 6.33
N SER A 79 13.09 -0.96 7.17
CA SER A 79 14.04 -0.88 8.27
C SER A 79 13.31 -0.96 9.59
N VAL A 80 13.83 -1.76 10.52
CA VAL A 80 13.31 -1.87 11.88
C VAL A 80 14.24 -1.14 12.83
N LYS A 81 13.70 -0.26 13.66
CA LYS A 81 14.41 0.34 14.78
C LYS A 81 14.11 -0.45 16.04
N TRP A 82 15.10 -1.12 16.58
CA TRP A 82 14.97 -1.89 17.80
C TRP A 82 14.84 -1.00 19.03
N GLY A 83 14.29 -1.56 20.10
CA GLY A 83 14.18 -0.90 21.40
C GLY A 83 13.01 0.08 21.55
N ILE A 84 12.20 0.29 20.52
CA ILE A 84 11.05 1.22 20.56
C ILE A 84 9.83 0.53 19.93
N SER A 85 8.70 0.60 20.64
CA SER A 85 7.40 0.22 20.10
C SER A 85 6.47 1.42 20.06
N THR A 86 5.67 1.52 19.01
CA THR A 86 4.68 2.58 18.80
C THR A 86 3.28 1.99 18.62
N THR A 87 2.25 2.80 18.79
CA THR A 87 0.84 2.39 18.65
C THR A 87 0.51 1.92 17.23
N THR A 88 1.20 2.43 16.22
CA THR A 88 0.97 2.12 14.81
C THR A 88 1.96 1.12 14.22
N TYR A 89 2.94 0.67 15.02
CA TYR A 89 4.08 -0.14 14.58
C TYR A 89 4.95 0.52 13.50
N ASP A 90 4.85 1.82 13.35
CA ASP A 90 5.68 2.65 12.47
C ASP A 90 6.15 3.93 13.19
N ILE A 91 6.82 4.83 12.46
CA ILE A 91 7.36 6.07 13.03
C ILE A 91 6.32 7.18 13.26
N GLU A 92 5.06 7.00 12.85
CA GLU A 92 4.01 8.02 12.95
C GLU A 92 3.28 7.95 14.30
N GLY A 93 3.23 6.76 14.92
CA GLY A 93 2.52 6.56 16.17
C GLY A 93 3.28 7.01 17.41
N PRO A 94 2.56 7.39 18.47
CA PRO A 94 3.15 7.64 19.79
C PRO A 94 3.92 6.42 20.29
N ILE A 95 5.03 6.66 21.00
CA ILE A 95 5.81 5.61 21.63
C ILE A 95 5.03 5.04 22.81
N ILE A 96 4.85 3.73 22.85
CA ILE A 96 4.18 3.01 23.95
C ILE A 96 5.14 2.27 24.85
N SER A 97 6.30 1.87 24.35
CA SER A 97 7.34 1.25 25.17
C SER A 97 8.73 1.54 24.63
N LYS A 98 9.72 1.50 25.54
CA LYS A 98 11.14 1.56 25.23
C LYS A 98 11.87 0.48 26.03
N THR A 99 12.89 -0.11 25.42
CA THR A 99 13.80 -1.04 26.08
C THR A 99 15.23 -0.80 25.59
N GLU A 100 16.20 -1.04 26.46
CA GLU A 100 17.61 -1.01 26.08
C GLU A 100 18.09 -2.36 25.53
N PHE A 101 17.24 -3.38 25.64
CA PHE A 101 17.53 -4.69 25.06
C PHE A 101 17.50 -4.61 23.52
N LEU A 102 18.64 -4.92 22.91
CA LEU A 102 18.78 -5.03 21.47
C LEU A 102 19.03 -6.51 21.10
N PRO A 103 18.25 -7.08 20.18
CA PRO A 103 18.47 -8.45 19.75
C PRO A 103 19.81 -8.58 19.03
N ASN A 104 20.49 -9.70 19.24
CA ASN A 104 21.68 -10.06 18.47
C ASN A 104 21.25 -10.61 17.08
N ARG A 105 22.22 -10.77 16.18
CA ARG A 105 21.97 -11.23 14.83
C ARG A 105 21.34 -12.62 14.78
N GLU A 106 21.82 -13.54 15.61
CA GLU A 106 21.34 -14.92 15.68
C GLU A 106 19.86 -14.96 16.05
N SER A 107 19.46 -14.22 17.08
CA SER A 107 18.05 -14.12 17.50
C SER A 107 17.15 -13.56 16.40
N ILE A 108 17.64 -12.59 15.63
CA ILE A 108 16.90 -12.03 14.49
C ILE A 108 16.73 -13.09 13.41
N GLU A 109 17.81 -13.78 13.02
CA GLU A 109 17.79 -14.81 11.97
C GLU A 109 16.88 -15.99 12.36
N GLU A 110 16.88 -16.40 13.61
CA GLU A 110 15.97 -17.44 14.12
C GLU A 110 14.50 -16.97 14.07
N THR A 111 14.23 -15.75 14.52
CA THR A 111 12.88 -15.19 14.48
C THR A 111 12.36 -15.08 13.06
N LEU A 112 13.19 -14.70 12.10
CA LEU A 112 12.78 -14.59 10.69
C LEU A 112 12.30 -15.91 10.11
N LYS A 113 12.77 -17.06 10.60
CA LYS A 113 12.29 -18.38 10.17
C LYS A 113 10.81 -18.60 10.47
N LEU A 114 10.28 -17.95 11.53
CA LEU A 114 8.87 -18.03 11.91
C LEU A 114 7.93 -17.31 10.91
N PHE A 115 8.49 -16.46 10.05
CA PHE A 115 7.75 -15.71 9.03
C PHE A 115 7.80 -16.37 7.64
N ILE A 116 8.28 -17.62 7.56
CA ILE A 116 8.35 -18.37 6.30
C ILE A 116 7.13 -19.30 6.18
N GLY A 117 6.49 -19.30 5.01
CA GLY A 117 5.35 -20.17 4.71
C GLY A 117 4.01 -19.51 5.03
N ASN A 118 3.01 -20.33 5.31
CA ASN A 118 1.69 -19.86 5.70
C ASN A 118 1.67 -19.53 7.19
N ILE A 119 1.43 -18.28 7.51
CA ILE A 119 1.36 -17.81 8.89
C ILE A 119 0.02 -17.11 9.13
N ASP A 120 -0.53 -17.29 10.32
CA ASP A 120 -1.69 -16.54 10.79
C ASP A 120 -1.21 -15.25 11.45
N GLN A 121 -1.77 -14.13 11.03
CA GLN A 121 -1.44 -12.82 11.56
C GLN A 121 -2.69 -12.15 12.14
N VAL A 122 -2.59 -11.70 13.39
CA VAL A 122 -3.58 -10.79 13.96
C VAL A 122 -3.30 -9.38 13.44
N PRO A 123 -4.21 -8.77 12.66
CA PRO A 123 -4.00 -7.43 12.13
C PRO A 123 -3.86 -6.41 13.27
N PRO A 124 -2.95 -5.42 13.14
CA PRO A 124 -2.88 -4.34 14.10
C PRO A 124 -4.15 -3.49 14.08
N ILE A 125 -4.47 -2.83 15.22
CA ILE A 125 -5.68 -2.01 15.39
C ILE A 125 -5.78 -0.90 14.32
N PHE A 126 -4.66 -0.33 13.91
CA PHE A 126 -4.59 0.69 12.85
C PHE A 126 -4.30 0.08 11.47
N SER A 127 -5.02 -0.99 11.14
CA SER A 127 -4.90 -1.67 9.85
C SER A 127 -5.91 -1.15 8.83
N ALA A 128 -5.54 -1.20 7.53
CA ALA A 128 -6.48 -0.96 6.44
C ALA A 128 -7.35 -2.19 6.10
N ILE A 129 -7.15 -3.30 6.81
CA ILE A 129 -7.88 -4.55 6.59
C ILE A 129 -9.32 -4.37 7.08
N ARG A 130 -10.26 -4.92 6.30
CA ARG A 130 -11.67 -4.98 6.68
C ARG A 130 -12.03 -6.40 7.10
N VAL A 131 -12.58 -6.53 8.29
CA VAL A 131 -13.15 -7.78 8.80
C VAL A 131 -14.67 -7.62 8.85
N GLY A 132 -15.42 -8.48 8.16
CA GLY A 132 -16.88 -8.38 8.12
C GLY A 132 -17.42 -7.08 7.53
N GLY A 133 -16.66 -6.39 6.66
CA GLY A 133 -17.08 -5.12 6.06
C GLY A 133 -16.72 -3.85 6.86
N THR A 134 -16.33 -4.00 8.12
CA THR A 134 -15.86 -2.92 9.00
C THR A 134 -14.34 -2.86 9.03
N ARG A 135 -13.75 -1.69 9.19
CA ARG A 135 -12.31 -1.56 9.44
C ARG A 135 -11.98 -2.30 10.75
N ALA A 136 -10.95 -3.15 10.70
CA ALA A 136 -10.43 -3.82 11.89
C ALA A 136 -9.92 -2.80 12.90
#